data_c4160021c047eb8d01cf4c14798af748
#
_entry.id   c4160021c047eb8d01cf4c14798af748
#
_cell.length_a   1.000
_cell.length_b   1.000
_cell.length_c   1.000
_cell.angle_alpha   90.00
_cell.angle_beta   90.00
_cell.angle_gamma   90.00
#
_symmetry.space_group_name_H-M   'P 1'
#
loop_
_entity.id
_entity.type
_entity.pdbx_description
1 polymer ?
#
loop_
_entity_poly.entity_id
_entity_poly.type
_entity_poly.pdbx_seq_one_letter_code
_entity_poly.pdbx_strand_id
1 'polypeptide(L)'
;MVFYFQSILPYIPASLLTNKDSAMKHFLYSALAIFLLAGCSQKPQSDVDTPEYHFKAGMRAVESGEYNAALTSFQRSVDLDKKFAPGYCGLGLAHAHLGNVKEAKKNVDKGVSKGSKDPDVLALGARVWITLREHEKKWFKRASKLLDKALKRKENHEASLYYYGVAYLYNYDFDEAESYFRKVVGKKGTYAGKADAKWNLAQKIVRAMPGTPVGKKVALHEKITRADLAVLFAEELKISELFARMPQQNAGFQTPGQASAGGSAVNPVDSKGHWAETWINEMTKYSVLDVSPDRKFYPDEVISRAEYAMAVQRLLVVATKDPGLEIRYFGESPSRFSDVPSSHYAYNAMALCAERGIMHADMITGNFSPSGPVTGADALLIIRGIQSSLRMTF
;
A
#
# COMPACT_ATOMS: atom_id res chain seq x y z
N MET A 1 -13.22 -8.10 -46.57
CA MET A 1 -14.27 -9.01 -47.04
C MET A 1 -15.50 -8.71 -46.19
N VAL A 2 -16.38 -7.89 -46.74
CA VAL A 2 -17.57 -7.36 -46.08
C VAL A 2 -18.72 -8.28 -46.41
N PHE A 3 -19.30 -8.99 -45.47
CA PHE A 3 -20.54 -9.76 -45.69
C PHE A 3 -21.75 -8.92 -45.29
N TYR A 4 -22.54 -8.57 -46.29
CA TYR A 4 -23.88 -8.04 -46.18
C TYR A 4 -24.82 -9.13 -45.62
N PHE A 5 -25.49 -8.88 -44.49
CA PHE A 5 -26.68 -9.61 -44.08
C PHE A 5 -27.91 -8.85 -44.56
N GLN A 6 -28.50 -9.34 -45.61
CA GLN A 6 -29.75 -8.87 -46.19
C GLN A 6 -30.92 -9.43 -45.36
N SER A 7 -31.75 -8.54 -44.84
CA SER A 7 -32.96 -8.81 -44.03
C SER A 7 -33.99 -9.54 -44.85
N ILE A 8 -34.41 -10.72 -44.41
CA ILE A 8 -35.63 -11.40 -44.88
C ILE A 8 -36.73 -11.08 -43.88
N LEU A 9 -37.48 -10.01 -44.11
CA LEU A 9 -38.80 -9.79 -43.52
C LEU A 9 -39.84 -10.07 -44.61
N PRO A 10 -40.85 -10.96 -44.38
CA PRO A 10 -41.91 -11.17 -45.32
C PRO A 10 -42.77 -9.91 -45.44
N TYR A 11 -42.99 -9.45 -46.69
CA TYR A 11 -43.85 -8.33 -47.04
C TYR A 11 -45.30 -8.67 -46.73
N ILE A 12 -45.92 -7.98 -45.77
CA ILE A 12 -47.35 -8.08 -45.44
C ILE A 12 -48.06 -6.91 -46.17
N PRO A 13 -48.96 -7.18 -47.11
CA PRO A 13 -49.63 -6.13 -47.87
C PRO A 13 -50.57 -5.32 -46.98
N ALA A 14 -50.54 -4.00 -47.17
CA ALA A 14 -51.25 -3.01 -46.34
C ALA A 14 -52.79 -3.09 -46.38
N SER A 15 -53.38 -3.95 -47.16
CA SER A 15 -54.84 -4.07 -47.37
C SER A 15 -55.59 -4.89 -46.33
N LEU A 16 -54.89 -5.49 -45.32
CA LEU A 16 -55.49 -6.32 -44.25
C LEU A 16 -55.70 -5.63 -42.91
N LEU A 17 -55.52 -4.32 -42.82
CA LEU A 17 -55.61 -3.57 -41.56
C LEU A 17 -56.88 -2.72 -41.51
N THR A 18 -58.05 -3.34 -41.28
CA THR A 18 -59.25 -2.64 -40.91
C THR A 18 -59.33 -2.34 -39.40
N ASN A 19 -59.99 -1.25 -39.05
CA ASN A 19 -59.92 -0.46 -37.81
C ASN A 19 -60.51 -1.14 -36.54
N LYS A 20 -60.56 -2.48 -36.43
CA LYS A 20 -61.05 -3.20 -35.25
C LYS A 20 -59.99 -3.81 -34.36
N ASP A 21 -58.72 -3.72 -34.73
CA ASP A 21 -57.63 -4.45 -34.06
C ASP A 21 -56.69 -3.61 -33.22
N SER A 22 -57.10 -2.42 -32.77
CA SER A 22 -56.27 -1.56 -31.89
C SER A 22 -55.87 -2.27 -30.58
N ALA A 23 -56.82 -3.00 -29.97
CA ALA A 23 -56.57 -3.75 -28.73
C ALA A 23 -55.63 -4.93 -28.95
N MET A 24 -55.73 -5.62 -30.10
CA MET A 24 -54.87 -6.76 -30.43
C MET A 24 -53.44 -6.31 -30.80
N LYS A 25 -53.27 -5.13 -31.42
CA LYS A 25 -51.96 -4.52 -31.68
C LYS A 25 -51.26 -4.15 -30.37
N HIS A 26 -51.97 -3.54 -29.44
CA HIS A 26 -51.39 -3.24 -28.11
C HIS A 26 -51.04 -4.49 -27.31
N PHE A 27 -51.81 -5.57 -27.46
CA PHE A 27 -51.50 -6.86 -26.82
C PHE A 27 -50.26 -7.53 -27.49
N LEU A 28 -50.12 -7.48 -28.81
CA LEU A 28 -48.95 -8.00 -29.53
C LEU A 28 -47.67 -7.19 -29.22
N TYR A 29 -47.75 -5.85 -29.16
CA TYR A 29 -46.61 -5.01 -28.77
C TYR A 29 -46.22 -5.18 -27.31
N SER A 30 -47.19 -5.37 -26.42
CA SER A 30 -46.88 -5.65 -25.01
C SER A 30 -46.34 -7.08 -24.81
N ALA A 31 -46.80 -8.08 -25.54
CA ALA A 31 -46.23 -9.42 -25.53
C ALA A 31 -44.81 -9.48 -26.14
N LEU A 32 -44.56 -8.73 -27.22
CA LEU A 32 -43.23 -8.63 -27.82
C LEU A 32 -42.26 -7.86 -26.92
N ALA A 33 -42.73 -6.81 -26.21
CA ALA A 33 -41.93 -6.08 -25.23
C ALA A 33 -41.60 -6.93 -23.98
N ILE A 34 -42.51 -7.81 -23.55
CA ILE A 34 -42.27 -8.72 -22.43
C ILE A 34 -41.25 -9.82 -22.84
N PHE A 35 -41.24 -10.26 -24.10
CA PHE A 35 -40.27 -11.23 -24.60
C PHE A 35 -38.86 -10.64 -24.75
N LEU A 36 -38.72 -9.32 -24.95
CA LEU A 36 -37.44 -8.63 -25.00
C LEU A 36 -36.88 -8.30 -23.60
N LEU A 37 -37.67 -8.41 -22.54
CA LEU A 37 -37.27 -8.22 -21.16
C LEU A 37 -36.87 -9.50 -20.42
N ALA A 38 -37.08 -10.68 -21.03
CA ALA A 38 -36.49 -11.92 -20.55
C ALA A 38 -34.95 -11.82 -20.79
N GLY A 39 -34.24 -11.16 -19.86
CA GLY A 39 -32.80 -11.09 -19.88
C GLY A 39 -32.22 -12.49 -20.01
N CYS A 40 -31.66 -12.82 -21.16
CA CYS A 40 -31.05 -14.11 -21.44
C CYS A 40 -29.97 -14.36 -20.39
N SER A 41 -30.26 -15.17 -19.39
CA SER A 41 -29.23 -15.88 -18.65
C SER A 41 -28.51 -16.75 -19.67
N GLN A 42 -27.22 -16.54 -19.88
CA GLN A 42 -26.44 -17.38 -20.77
C GLN A 42 -26.41 -18.78 -20.19
N LYS A 43 -26.82 -19.77 -20.98
CA LYS A 43 -26.86 -21.17 -20.55
C LYS A 43 -25.41 -21.65 -20.28
N PRO A 44 -25.21 -22.54 -19.29
CA PRO A 44 -23.94 -23.23 -19.10
C PRO A 44 -23.51 -23.96 -20.38
N GLN A 45 -22.20 -23.87 -20.71
CA GLN A 45 -21.64 -24.56 -21.88
C GLN A 45 -21.06 -25.93 -21.53
N SER A 46 -20.92 -26.23 -20.23
CA SER A 46 -20.42 -27.49 -19.70
C SER A 46 -20.82 -27.64 -18.22
N ASP A 47 -20.63 -28.81 -17.64
CA ASP A 47 -20.93 -29.08 -16.22
C ASP A 47 -20.03 -28.24 -15.26
N VAL A 48 -18.87 -27.77 -15.71
CA VAL A 48 -17.98 -26.89 -14.93
C VAL A 48 -18.22 -25.40 -15.15
N ASP A 49 -19.10 -25.03 -16.07
CA ASP A 49 -19.46 -23.65 -16.38
C ASP A 49 -20.48 -23.09 -15.37
N THR A 50 -20.07 -22.98 -14.10
CA THR A 50 -20.91 -22.52 -12.99
C THR A 50 -20.50 -21.13 -12.50
N PRO A 51 -21.43 -20.36 -11.88
CA PRO A 51 -21.12 -19.06 -11.28
C PRO A 51 -19.93 -19.12 -10.30
N GLU A 52 -19.89 -20.16 -9.47
CA GLU A 52 -18.85 -20.39 -8.46
C GLU A 52 -17.50 -20.68 -9.09
N TYR A 53 -17.46 -21.47 -10.16
CA TYR A 53 -16.22 -21.77 -10.89
C TYR A 53 -15.58 -20.48 -11.44
N HIS A 54 -16.39 -19.67 -12.14
CA HIS A 54 -15.93 -18.42 -12.69
C HIS A 54 -15.58 -17.38 -11.62
N PHE A 55 -16.32 -17.35 -10.51
CA PHE A 55 -15.97 -16.53 -9.37
C PHE A 55 -14.59 -16.90 -8.81
N LYS A 56 -14.34 -18.20 -8.59
CA LYS A 56 -13.02 -18.68 -8.11
C LYS A 56 -11.90 -18.37 -9.11
N ALA A 57 -12.16 -18.51 -10.41
CA ALA A 57 -11.21 -18.15 -11.46
C ALA A 57 -10.90 -16.64 -11.43
N GLY A 58 -11.91 -15.78 -11.31
CA GLY A 58 -11.76 -14.35 -11.17
C GLY A 58 -10.98 -13.95 -9.91
N MET A 59 -11.22 -14.63 -8.77
CA MET A 59 -10.47 -14.39 -7.54
C MET A 59 -8.98 -14.75 -7.68
N ARG A 60 -8.65 -15.85 -8.36
CA ARG A 60 -7.24 -16.20 -8.68
C ARG A 60 -6.60 -15.14 -9.56
N ALA A 61 -7.29 -14.68 -10.59
CA ALA A 61 -6.80 -13.62 -11.48
C ALA A 61 -6.56 -12.29 -10.70
N VAL A 62 -7.42 -11.95 -9.73
CA VAL A 62 -7.17 -10.80 -8.84
C VAL A 62 -5.89 -11.00 -8.01
N GLU A 63 -5.65 -12.20 -7.49
CA GLU A 63 -4.46 -12.50 -6.69
C GLU A 63 -3.16 -12.48 -7.54
N SER A 64 -3.26 -12.78 -8.84
CA SER A 64 -2.16 -12.68 -9.81
C SER A 64 -2.00 -11.27 -10.42
N GLY A 65 -2.87 -10.30 -10.08
CA GLY A 65 -2.83 -8.95 -10.67
C GLY A 65 -3.45 -8.83 -12.07
N GLU A 66 -4.08 -9.90 -12.57
CA GLU A 66 -4.67 -9.98 -13.92
C GLU A 66 -6.12 -9.44 -13.92
N TYR A 67 -6.29 -8.16 -13.62
CA TYR A 67 -7.61 -7.58 -13.32
C TYR A 67 -8.59 -7.61 -14.50
N ASN A 68 -8.11 -7.55 -15.75
CA ASN A 68 -8.97 -7.68 -16.94
C ASN A 68 -9.49 -9.12 -17.12
N ALA A 69 -8.65 -10.13 -16.87
CA ALA A 69 -9.07 -11.52 -16.84
C ALA A 69 -10.07 -11.79 -15.71
N ALA A 70 -9.86 -11.15 -14.55
CA ALA A 70 -10.79 -11.20 -13.43
C ALA A 70 -12.16 -10.63 -13.82
N LEU A 71 -12.22 -9.46 -14.51
CA LEU A 71 -13.48 -8.88 -14.99
C LEU A 71 -14.25 -9.86 -15.89
N THR A 72 -13.56 -10.48 -16.86
CA THR A 72 -14.19 -11.46 -17.78
C THR A 72 -14.77 -12.64 -16.99
N SER A 73 -14.02 -13.18 -16.04
CA SER A 73 -14.47 -14.31 -15.22
C SER A 73 -15.64 -13.92 -14.32
N PHE A 74 -15.60 -12.79 -13.62
CA PHE A 74 -16.71 -12.33 -12.79
C PHE A 74 -17.95 -11.96 -13.63
N GLN A 75 -17.75 -11.40 -14.84
CA GLN A 75 -18.86 -11.12 -15.74
C GLN A 75 -19.56 -12.43 -16.14
N ARG A 76 -18.81 -13.48 -16.51
CA ARG A 76 -19.38 -14.79 -16.81
C ARG A 76 -20.16 -15.36 -15.62
N SER A 77 -19.62 -15.24 -14.41
CA SER A 77 -20.27 -15.66 -13.17
C SER A 77 -21.65 -15.01 -12.99
N VAL A 78 -21.78 -13.69 -13.19
CA VAL A 78 -23.08 -12.99 -13.06
C VAL A 78 -23.99 -13.15 -14.28
N ASP A 79 -23.44 -13.54 -15.43
CA ASP A 79 -24.24 -13.86 -16.62
C ASP A 79 -24.93 -15.21 -16.49
N LEU A 80 -24.27 -16.18 -15.86
CA LEU A 80 -24.83 -17.49 -15.55
C LEU A 80 -25.91 -17.41 -14.46
N ASP A 81 -25.67 -16.62 -13.41
CA ASP A 81 -26.69 -16.34 -12.38
C ASP A 81 -26.72 -14.85 -12.02
N LYS A 82 -27.76 -14.16 -12.48
CA LYS A 82 -28.02 -12.74 -12.17
C LYS A 82 -28.29 -12.46 -10.68
N LYS A 83 -28.45 -13.48 -9.85
CA LYS A 83 -28.63 -13.37 -8.39
C LYS A 83 -27.32 -13.64 -7.63
N PHE A 84 -26.29 -14.15 -8.29
CA PHE A 84 -25.03 -14.53 -7.64
C PHE A 84 -24.29 -13.31 -7.08
N ALA A 85 -24.51 -13.03 -5.83
CA ALA A 85 -23.98 -11.85 -5.12
C ALA A 85 -22.44 -11.75 -5.11
N PRO A 86 -21.67 -12.85 -4.89
CA PRO A 86 -20.21 -12.79 -4.91
C PRO A 86 -19.65 -12.29 -6.23
N GLY A 87 -20.26 -12.68 -7.37
CA GLY A 87 -19.82 -12.24 -8.70
C GLY A 87 -19.86 -10.72 -8.87
N TYR A 88 -20.92 -10.06 -8.39
CA TYR A 88 -20.99 -8.59 -8.41
C TYR A 88 -19.96 -7.94 -7.50
N CYS A 89 -19.70 -8.47 -6.30
CA CYS A 89 -18.62 -7.97 -5.46
C CYS A 89 -17.24 -8.19 -6.12
N GLY A 90 -17.07 -9.32 -6.83
CA GLY A 90 -15.87 -9.60 -7.62
C GLY A 90 -15.67 -8.58 -8.75
N LEU A 91 -16.72 -8.27 -9.53
CA LEU A 91 -16.69 -7.18 -10.53
C LEU A 91 -16.29 -5.85 -9.87
N GLY A 92 -16.90 -5.54 -8.72
CA GLY A 92 -16.55 -4.35 -7.95
C GLY A 92 -15.08 -4.31 -7.56
N LEU A 93 -14.50 -5.45 -7.15
CA LEU A 93 -13.09 -5.56 -6.76
C LEU A 93 -12.15 -5.36 -7.95
N ALA A 94 -12.41 -6.03 -9.07
CA ALA A 94 -11.59 -5.87 -10.26
C ALA A 94 -11.63 -4.44 -10.81
N HIS A 95 -12.82 -3.82 -10.88
CA HIS A 95 -12.96 -2.40 -11.23
C HIS A 95 -12.23 -1.47 -10.26
N ALA A 96 -12.23 -1.77 -8.96
CA ALA A 96 -11.50 -0.97 -7.97
C ALA A 96 -9.99 -0.99 -8.21
N HIS A 97 -9.43 -2.17 -8.52
CA HIS A 97 -8.01 -2.29 -8.88
C HIS A 97 -7.63 -1.58 -10.19
N LEU A 98 -8.57 -1.51 -11.14
CA LEU A 98 -8.38 -0.78 -12.41
C LEU A 98 -8.64 0.73 -12.29
N GLY A 99 -8.96 1.25 -11.11
CA GLY A 99 -9.28 2.66 -10.91
C GLY A 99 -10.66 3.09 -11.43
N ASN A 100 -11.50 2.15 -11.86
CA ASN A 100 -12.84 2.39 -12.38
C ASN A 100 -13.85 2.60 -11.23
N VAL A 101 -13.67 3.68 -10.47
CA VAL A 101 -14.35 3.95 -9.18
C VAL A 101 -15.88 3.87 -9.28
N LYS A 102 -16.47 4.44 -10.34
CA LYS A 102 -17.93 4.45 -10.54
C LYS A 102 -18.50 3.04 -10.69
N GLU A 103 -17.89 2.22 -11.54
CA GLU A 103 -18.33 0.85 -11.75
C GLU A 103 -18.04 -0.05 -10.53
N ALA A 104 -16.92 0.17 -9.84
CA ALA A 104 -16.62 -0.51 -8.58
C ALA A 104 -17.72 -0.28 -7.53
N LYS A 105 -18.11 0.98 -7.30
CA LYS A 105 -19.21 1.33 -6.38
C LYS A 105 -20.54 0.72 -6.76
N LYS A 106 -20.93 0.82 -8.04
CA LYS A 106 -22.18 0.27 -8.56
C LYS A 106 -22.24 -1.25 -8.34
N ASN A 107 -21.16 -1.95 -8.65
CA ASN A 107 -21.13 -3.41 -8.55
C ASN A 107 -21.09 -3.88 -7.10
N VAL A 108 -20.31 -3.26 -6.22
CA VAL A 108 -20.28 -3.64 -4.80
C VAL A 108 -21.62 -3.40 -4.12
N ASP A 109 -22.29 -2.28 -4.39
CA ASP A 109 -23.61 -1.98 -3.82
C ASP A 109 -24.65 -3.03 -4.30
N LYS A 110 -24.60 -3.42 -5.58
CA LYS A 110 -25.46 -4.47 -6.15
C LYS A 110 -25.19 -5.84 -5.50
N GLY A 111 -23.91 -6.23 -5.34
CA GLY A 111 -23.52 -7.49 -4.71
C GLY A 111 -23.97 -7.54 -3.24
N VAL A 112 -23.64 -6.50 -2.46
CA VAL A 112 -24.04 -6.41 -1.05
C VAL A 112 -25.56 -6.39 -0.86
N SER A 113 -26.31 -5.76 -1.78
CA SER A 113 -27.78 -5.78 -1.74
C SER A 113 -28.31 -7.19 -1.91
N LYS A 114 -27.76 -7.95 -2.88
CA LYS A 114 -28.18 -9.34 -3.17
C LYS A 114 -27.77 -10.33 -2.07
N GLY A 115 -26.56 -10.16 -1.50
CA GLY A 115 -26.00 -11.03 -0.45
C GLY A 115 -26.00 -10.42 0.94
N SER A 116 -26.96 -9.57 1.28
CA SER A 116 -26.96 -8.76 2.50
C SER A 116 -26.99 -9.54 3.82
N LYS A 117 -27.23 -10.84 3.78
CA LYS A 117 -27.25 -11.76 4.94
C LYS A 117 -26.02 -12.67 4.99
N ASP A 118 -25.23 -12.73 3.93
CA ASP A 118 -24.08 -13.60 3.79
C ASP A 118 -22.81 -12.89 4.30
N PRO A 119 -22.14 -13.39 5.35
CA PRO A 119 -20.91 -12.80 5.88
C PRO A 119 -19.77 -12.75 4.87
N ASP A 120 -19.65 -13.74 3.96
CA ASP A 120 -18.60 -13.76 2.94
C ASP A 120 -18.79 -12.62 1.91
N VAL A 121 -20.03 -12.41 1.47
CA VAL A 121 -20.37 -11.32 0.55
C VAL A 121 -20.12 -9.96 1.21
N LEU A 122 -20.48 -9.82 2.47
CA LEU A 122 -20.24 -8.58 3.22
C LEU A 122 -18.74 -8.30 3.41
N ALA A 123 -17.95 -9.34 3.73
CA ALA A 123 -16.49 -9.22 3.85
C ALA A 123 -15.83 -8.89 2.51
N LEU A 124 -16.28 -9.50 1.41
CA LEU A 124 -15.80 -9.19 0.06
C LEU A 124 -16.20 -7.77 -0.35
N GLY A 125 -17.41 -7.32 -0.03
CA GLY A 125 -17.83 -5.93 -0.22
C GLY A 125 -16.96 -4.93 0.56
N ALA A 126 -16.58 -5.25 1.79
CA ALA A 126 -15.64 -4.44 2.57
C ALA A 126 -14.26 -4.39 1.93
N ARG A 127 -13.74 -5.51 1.38
CA ARG A 127 -12.49 -5.54 0.62
C ARG A 127 -12.52 -4.55 -0.56
N VAL A 128 -13.64 -4.45 -1.28
CA VAL A 128 -13.79 -3.47 -2.38
C VAL A 128 -13.62 -2.03 -1.85
N TRP A 129 -14.29 -1.68 -0.74
CA TRP A 129 -14.15 -0.34 -0.15
C TRP A 129 -12.73 -0.05 0.34
N ILE A 130 -12.05 -1.03 0.91
CA ILE A 130 -10.63 -0.92 1.31
C ILE A 130 -9.73 -0.67 0.08
N THR A 131 -9.99 -1.36 -1.03
CA THR A 131 -9.25 -1.16 -2.30
C THR A 131 -9.48 0.25 -2.86
N LEU A 132 -10.67 0.83 -2.67
CA LEU A 132 -11.02 2.19 -3.09
C LEU A 132 -10.52 3.31 -2.15
N ARG A 133 -9.71 3.02 -1.14
CA ARG A 133 -9.30 3.98 -0.09
C ARG A 133 -8.69 5.28 -0.61
N GLU A 134 -7.91 5.22 -1.69
CA GLU A 134 -7.28 6.41 -2.29
C GLU A 134 -8.26 7.30 -3.07
N HIS A 135 -9.43 6.75 -3.44
CA HIS A 135 -10.42 7.43 -4.29
C HIS A 135 -11.73 7.75 -3.57
N GLU A 136 -11.95 7.23 -2.34
CA GLU A 136 -13.21 7.39 -1.60
C GLU A 136 -12.94 7.76 -0.14
N LYS A 137 -13.14 9.03 0.20
CA LYS A 137 -12.89 9.54 1.57
C LYS A 137 -13.66 8.81 2.68
N LYS A 138 -14.82 8.22 2.36
CA LYS A 138 -15.67 7.52 3.34
C LYS A 138 -15.45 5.99 3.31
N TRP A 139 -14.37 5.53 2.70
CA TRP A 139 -14.10 4.10 2.51
C TRP A 139 -14.10 3.31 3.82
N PHE A 140 -13.43 3.80 4.85
CA PHE A 140 -13.34 3.13 6.16
C PHE A 140 -14.72 2.95 6.79
N LYS A 141 -15.54 4.02 6.83
CA LYS A 141 -16.93 3.96 7.34
C LYS A 141 -17.79 2.98 6.55
N ARG A 142 -17.59 2.85 5.24
CA ARG A 142 -18.35 1.92 4.40
C ARG A 142 -17.89 0.48 4.62
N ALA A 143 -16.57 0.25 4.69
CA ALA A 143 -16.00 -1.07 4.96
C ALA A 143 -16.41 -1.57 6.36
N SER A 144 -16.18 -0.77 7.42
CA SER A 144 -16.51 -1.14 8.79
C SER A 144 -17.98 -1.46 8.98
N LYS A 145 -18.92 -0.69 8.38
CA LYS A 145 -20.35 -0.99 8.42
C LYS A 145 -20.69 -2.39 7.87
N LEU A 146 -20.02 -2.83 6.82
CA LEU A 146 -20.22 -4.16 6.25
C LEU A 146 -19.62 -5.24 7.14
N LEU A 147 -18.44 -5.00 7.68
CA LEU A 147 -17.76 -5.93 8.58
C LEU A 147 -18.50 -6.10 9.90
N ASP A 148 -19.03 -5.02 10.48
CA ASP A 148 -19.92 -5.06 11.66
C ASP A 148 -21.13 -5.95 11.40
N LYS A 149 -21.76 -5.75 10.23
CA LYS A 149 -22.93 -6.54 9.84
C LYS A 149 -22.58 -8.02 9.64
N ALA A 150 -21.41 -8.32 9.07
CA ALA A 150 -20.92 -9.68 8.91
C ALA A 150 -20.65 -10.35 10.25
N LEU A 151 -19.96 -9.66 11.18
CA LEU A 151 -19.63 -10.18 12.51
C LEU A 151 -20.86 -10.32 13.40
N LYS A 152 -21.89 -9.48 13.24
CA LYS A 152 -23.20 -9.69 13.87
C LYS A 152 -23.91 -10.96 13.40
N ARG A 153 -23.65 -11.43 12.18
CA ARG A 153 -24.19 -12.68 11.64
C ARG A 153 -23.37 -13.90 12.06
N LYS A 154 -22.05 -13.72 12.08
CA LYS A 154 -21.10 -14.78 12.45
C LYS A 154 -19.92 -14.12 13.18
N GLU A 155 -19.99 -14.08 14.50
CA GLU A 155 -19.05 -13.38 15.38
C GLU A 155 -17.57 -13.69 15.07
N ASN A 156 -17.29 -14.95 14.78
CA ASN A 156 -15.94 -15.44 14.53
C ASN A 156 -15.64 -15.62 13.02
N HIS A 157 -16.27 -14.84 12.14
CA HIS A 157 -16.07 -14.92 10.71
C HIS A 157 -14.64 -14.48 10.31
N GLU A 158 -13.80 -15.42 9.92
CA GLU A 158 -12.36 -15.22 9.71
C GLU A 158 -12.07 -14.13 8.68
N ALA A 159 -12.72 -14.16 7.51
CA ALA A 159 -12.55 -13.15 6.48
C ALA A 159 -12.90 -11.74 6.99
N SER A 160 -13.98 -11.59 7.76
CA SER A 160 -14.38 -10.30 8.31
C SER A 160 -13.38 -9.78 9.33
N LEU A 161 -12.86 -10.63 10.22
CA LEU A 161 -11.81 -10.26 11.16
C LEU A 161 -10.52 -9.84 10.43
N TYR A 162 -10.13 -10.59 9.39
CA TYR A 162 -8.97 -10.25 8.57
C TYR A 162 -9.13 -8.88 7.90
N TYR A 163 -10.24 -8.64 7.21
CA TYR A 163 -10.46 -7.36 6.54
C TYR A 163 -10.67 -6.20 7.50
N TYR A 164 -11.10 -6.45 8.74
CA TYR A 164 -11.06 -5.43 9.78
C TYR A 164 -9.63 -5.04 10.14
N GLY A 165 -8.75 -6.02 10.35
CA GLY A 165 -7.32 -5.74 10.55
C GLY A 165 -6.73 -4.93 9.40
N VAL A 166 -7.07 -5.29 8.14
CA VAL A 166 -6.61 -4.55 6.95
C VAL A 166 -7.19 -3.14 6.90
N ALA A 167 -8.47 -2.97 7.25
CA ALA A 167 -9.11 -1.65 7.27
C ALA A 167 -8.46 -0.73 8.31
N TYR A 168 -8.24 -1.21 9.52
CA TYR A 168 -7.57 -0.44 10.57
C TYR A 168 -6.12 -0.13 10.21
N LEU A 169 -5.38 -1.08 9.61
CA LEU A 169 -4.01 -0.85 9.16
C LEU A 169 -3.91 0.34 8.19
N TYR A 170 -4.80 0.40 7.19
CA TYR A 170 -4.84 1.51 6.23
C TYR A 170 -5.54 2.77 6.74
N ASN A 171 -6.26 2.68 7.87
CA ASN A 171 -6.77 3.84 8.58
C ASN A 171 -5.76 4.40 9.59
N TYR A 172 -4.58 3.79 9.68
CA TYR A 172 -3.48 4.13 10.60
C TYR A 172 -3.79 3.91 12.09
N ASP A 173 -4.76 3.04 12.38
CA ASP A 173 -5.09 2.57 13.73
C ASP A 173 -4.40 1.22 13.97
N PHE A 174 -3.11 1.26 14.22
CA PHE A 174 -2.22 0.09 14.20
C PHE A 174 -2.45 -0.88 15.37
N ASP A 175 -2.85 -0.39 16.53
CA ASP A 175 -3.18 -1.22 17.72
C ASP A 175 -4.40 -2.09 17.43
N GLU A 176 -5.46 -1.51 16.87
CA GLU A 176 -6.65 -2.23 16.45
C GLU A 176 -6.32 -3.23 15.34
N ALA A 177 -5.50 -2.82 14.37
CA ALA A 177 -5.06 -3.72 13.29
C ALA A 177 -4.32 -4.94 13.87
N GLU A 178 -3.38 -4.73 14.79
CA GLU A 178 -2.65 -5.79 15.48
C GLU A 178 -3.61 -6.74 16.20
N SER A 179 -4.56 -6.19 16.97
CA SER A 179 -5.55 -6.96 17.72
C SER A 179 -6.39 -7.88 16.83
N TYR A 180 -6.87 -7.35 15.66
CA TYR A 180 -7.66 -8.15 14.73
C TYR A 180 -6.82 -9.23 14.03
N PHE A 181 -5.60 -8.92 13.59
CA PHE A 181 -4.73 -9.92 12.97
C PHE A 181 -4.37 -11.04 13.94
N ARG A 182 -4.06 -10.73 15.20
CA ARG A 182 -3.81 -11.73 16.25
C ARG A 182 -4.98 -12.70 16.43
N LYS A 183 -6.23 -12.20 16.41
CA LYS A 183 -7.44 -13.04 16.46
C LYS A 183 -7.51 -13.99 15.26
N VAL A 184 -7.11 -13.56 14.06
CA VAL A 184 -7.14 -14.38 12.85
C VAL A 184 -6.04 -15.45 12.88
N VAL A 185 -4.82 -15.09 13.26
CA VAL A 185 -3.70 -16.04 13.39
C VAL A 185 -4.03 -17.14 14.39
N GLY A 186 -4.65 -16.79 15.53
CA GLY A 186 -5.07 -17.76 16.53
C GLY A 186 -6.09 -18.81 16.05
N LYS A 187 -6.80 -18.55 14.93
CA LYS A 187 -7.78 -19.49 14.36
C LYS A 187 -7.16 -20.55 13.44
N LYS A 188 -5.92 -20.38 12.99
CA LYS A 188 -5.19 -21.28 12.08
C LYS A 188 -5.97 -21.65 10.79
N GLY A 189 -6.83 -20.73 10.31
CA GLY A 189 -7.68 -20.91 9.14
C GLY A 189 -7.03 -20.43 7.84
N THR A 190 -7.85 -20.21 6.83
CA THR A 190 -7.43 -19.82 5.46
C THR A 190 -6.69 -18.48 5.42
N TYR A 191 -7.02 -17.56 6.31
CA TYR A 191 -6.40 -16.23 6.36
C TYR A 191 -5.21 -16.15 7.32
N ALA A 192 -4.89 -17.21 8.08
CA ALA A 192 -3.87 -17.16 9.13
C ALA A 192 -2.49 -16.72 8.60
N GLY A 193 -2.00 -17.29 7.49
CA GLY A 193 -0.70 -16.90 6.92
C GLY A 193 -0.68 -15.45 6.40
N LYS A 194 -1.78 -15.00 5.77
CA LYS A 194 -1.89 -13.60 5.32
C LYS A 194 -1.98 -12.63 6.50
N ALA A 195 -2.63 -13.05 7.57
CA ALA A 195 -2.77 -12.27 8.80
C ALA A 195 -1.46 -12.19 9.57
N ASP A 196 -0.68 -13.27 9.63
CA ASP A 196 0.61 -13.32 10.32
C ASP A 196 1.60 -12.27 9.78
N ALA A 197 1.77 -12.22 8.45
CA ALA A 197 2.64 -11.22 7.82
C ALA A 197 2.21 -9.78 8.16
N LYS A 198 0.89 -9.50 8.15
CA LYS A 198 0.36 -8.17 8.49
C LYS A 198 0.38 -7.89 9.99
N TRP A 199 0.25 -8.90 10.81
CA TRP A 199 0.42 -8.80 12.26
C TRP A 199 1.85 -8.41 12.63
N ASN A 200 2.83 -9.07 12.04
CA ASN A 200 4.24 -8.72 12.21
C ASN A 200 4.53 -7.27 11.80
N LEU A 201 3.95 -6.81 10.67
CA LEU A 201 4.05 -5.41 10.26
C LEU A 201 3.41 -4.47 11.27
N ALA A 202 2.17 -4.73 11.70
CA ALA A 202 1.46 -3.90 12.65
C ALA A 202 2.22 -3.81 13.99
N GLN A 203 2.75 -4.93 14.50
CA GLN A 203 3.57 -4.95 15.72
C GLN A 203 4.85 -4.11 15.58
N LYS A 204 5.53 -4.16 14.43
CA LYS A 204 6.69 -3.31 14.18
C LYS A 204 6.30 -1.82 14.24
N ILE A 205 5.18 -1.44 13.59
CA ILE A 205 4.72 -0.06 13.55
C ILE A 205 4.29 0.42 14.94
N VAL A 206 3.55 -0.41 15.69
CA VAL A 206 3.16 -0.10 17.08
C VAL A 206 4.39 0.16 17.95
N ARG A 207 5.42 -0.67 17.87
CA ARG A 207 6.70 -0.44 18.59
C ARG A 207 7.44 0.81 18.13
N ALA A 208 7.37 1.12 16.84
CA ALA A 208 8.00 2.31 16.29
C ALA A 208 7.26 3.62 16.64
N MET A 209 6.00 3.53 17.05
CA MET A 209 5.16 4.66 17.48
C MET A 209 5.28 5.91 16.59
N PRO A 210 4.91 5.84 15.28
CA PRO A 210 5.00 6.99 14.41
C PRO A 210 4.17 8.16 14.95
N GLY A 211 4.81 9.31 15.20
CA GLY A 211 4.18 10.48 15.81
C GLY A 211 3.44 11.37 14.83
N THR A 212 3.78 11.30 13.55
CA THR A 212 3.27 12.21 12.53
C THR A 212 2.37 11.49 11.51
N PRO A 213 1.44 12.21 10.85
CA PRO A 213 0.64 11.62 9.76
C PRO A 213 1.49 11.06 8.62
N VAL A 214 2.61 11.73 8.31
CA VAL A 214 3.53 11.28 7.26
C VAL A 214 4.29 10.04 7.71
N GLY A 215 4.80 10.02 8.94
CA GLY A 215 5.43 8.84 9.53
C GLY A 215 4.50 7.61 9.49
N LYS A 216 3.23 7.77 9.84
CA LYS A 216 2.21 6.71 9.73
C LYS A 216 2.02 6.20 8.31
N LYS A 217 2.07 7.09 7.31
CA LYS A 217 1.96 6.74 5.90
C LYS A 217 3.19 5.97 5.43
N VAL A 218 4.38 6.51 5.70
CA VAL A 218 5.66 5.88 5.31
C VAL A 218 5.84 4.52 6.00
N ALA A 219 5.32 4.33 7.22
CA ALA A 219 5.35 3.05 7.94
C ALA A 219 4.83 1.86 7.11
N LEU A 220 3.91 2.11 6.17
CA LEU A 220 3.31 1.09 5.30
C LEU A 220 4.07 0.85 3.99
N HIS A 221 5.14 1.61 3.70
CA HIS A 221 5.95 1.41 2.51
C HIS A 221 6.79 0.14 2.64
N GLU A 222 6.72 -0.74 1.66
CA GLU A 222 7.55 -1.96 1.60
C GLU A 222 9.03 -1.64 1.40
N LYS A 223 9.31 -0.53 0.72
CA LYS A 223 10.64 0.03 0.49
C LYS A 223 10.54 1.54 0.57
N ILE A 224 11.39 2.17 1.36
CA ILE A 224 11.45 3.62 1.42
C ILE A 224 12.40 4.18 0.37
N THR A 225 12.08 5.39 -0.09
CA THR A 225 12.93 6.18 -0.98
C THR A 225 13.82 7.14 -0.21
N ARG A 226 14.74 7.80 -0.92
CA ARG A 226 15.55 8.88 -0.34
C ARG A 226 14.69 10.07 0.11
N ALA A 227 13.58 10.34 -0.60
CA ALA A 227 12.59 11.34 -0.19
C ALA A 227 11.88 10.94 1.10
N ASP A 228 11.44 9.69 1.23
CA ASP A 228 10.84 9.18 2.47
C ASP A 228 11.79 9.34 3.66
N LEU A 229 13.09 9.05 3.46
CA LEU A 229 14.10 9.23 4.51
C LEU A 229 14.24 10.71 4.93
N ALA A 230 14.30 11.64 3.96
CA ALA A 230 14.36 13.07 4.26
C ALA A 230 13.16 13.51 5.10
N VAL A 231 11.97 13.09 4.73
CA VAL A 231 10.73 13.38 5.46
C VAL A 231 10.74 12.77 6.87
N LEU A 232 11.17 11.52 7.01
CA LEU A 232 11.25 10.87 8.32
C LEU A 232 12.25 11.55 9.26
N PHE A 233 13.40 11.99 8.75
CA PHE A 233 14.37 12.72 9.54
C PHE A 233 13.85 14.10 9.96
N ALA A 234 13.17 14.81 9.07
CA ALA A 234 12.60 16.09 9.40
C ALA A 234 11.45 15.96 10.43
N GLU A 235 10.49 15.10 10.17
CA GLU A 235 9.22 15.04 10.91
C GLU A 235 9.30 14.18 12.19
N GLU A 236 9.97 13.02 12.15
CA GLU A 236 10.03 12.09 13.28
C GLU A 236 11.23 12.33 14.20
N LEU A 237 12.38 12.80 13.68
CA LEU A 237 13.54 13.22 14.48
C LEU A 237 13.52 14.72 14.80
N LYS A 238 12.68 15.52 14.12
CA LYS A 238 12.62 16.98 14.28
C LYS A 238 13.99 17.64 14.17
N ILE A 239 14.71 17.28 13.11
CA ILE A 239 16.11 17.68 12.90
C ILE A 239 16.30 19.19 13.04
N SER A 240 15.39 20.01 12.52
CA SER A 240 15.46 21.47 12.63
C SER A 240 15.45 21.95 14.07
N GLU A 241 14.62 21.35 14.94
CA GLU A 241 14.59 21.68 16.37
C GLU A 241 15.89 21.23 17.06
N LEU A 242 16.41 20.06 16.68
CA LEU A 242 17.68 19.55 17.20
C LEU A 242 18.82 20.52 16.90
N PHE A 243 18.95 20.96 15.65
CA PHE A 243 20.02 21.87 15.23
C PHE A 243 19.81 23.31 15.70
N ALA A 244 18.58 23.77 15.85
CA ALA A 244 18.29 25.09 16.42
C ALA A 244 18.72 25.21 17.89
N ARG A 245 18.70 24.11 18.63
CA ARG A 245 19.14 24.05 20.03
C ARG A 245 20.66 23.91 20.19
N MET A 246 21.38 23.58 19.11
CA MET A 246 22.84 23.50 19.17
C MET A 246 23.43 24.90 19.21
N PRO A 247 24.41 25.18 20.11
CA PRO A 247 25.10 26.45 20.11
C PRO A 247 25.72 26.70 18.74
N GLN A 248 25.31 27.78 18.09
CA GLN A 248 26.01 28.23 16.87
C GLN A 248 27.44 28.57 17.27
N GLN A 249 28.41 27.85 16.70
CA GLN A 249 29.80 28.28 16.85
C GLN A 249 29.89 29.60 16.13
N ASN A 250 30.17 30.68 16.89
CA ASN A 250 30.67 31.93 16.33
C ASN A 250 31.79 31.57 15.35
N ALA A 251 31.73 32.14 14.16
CA ALA A 251 32.69 31.92 13.08
C ALA A 251 34.13 32.29 13.53
N GLY A 252 34.73 31.45 14.37
CA GLY A 252 36.13 31.39 14.60
C GLY A 252 36.83 30.82 13.37
N PHE A 253 38.05 31.15 13.18
CA PHE A 253 38.91 30.78 12.07
C PHE A 253 38.63 29.39 11.52
N GLN A 254 38.02 29.31 10.35
CA GLN A 254 37.72 28.04 9.65
C GLN A 254 38.93 27.65 8.83
N THR A 255 39.45 26.44 9.03
CA THR A 255 40.46 25.91 8.11
C THR A 255 39.84 25.69 6.72
N PRO A 256 40.63 25.74 5.62
CA PRO A 256 40.09 25.57 4.25
C PRO A 256 39.24 24.29 4.03
N GLY A 257 39.47 23.23 4.80
CA GLY A 257 38.64 22.00 4.78
C GLY A 257 37.31 22.14 5.50
N GLN A 258 37.20 23.02 6.52
CA GLN A 258 35.97 23.30 7.25
C GLN A 258 35.07 24.32 6.53
N ALA A 259 35.65 25.19 5.70
CA ALA A 259 34.89 26.09 4.82
C ALA A 259 34.09 25.32 3.77
N SER A 260 34.49 24.11 3.42
CA SER A 260 33.74 23.23 2.53
C SER A 260 32.50 22.58 3.21
N ALA A 261 32.49 22.47 4.54
CA ALA A 261 31.36 22.00 5.32
C ALA A 261 30.26 23.07 5.55
N GLY A 262 30.62 24.36 5.34
CA GLY A 262 29.71 25.50 5.32
C GLY A 262 29.25 25.89 3.91
N GLY A 263 29.37 24.98 2.94
CA GLY A 263 28.98 25.20 1.54
C GLY A 263 27.53 25.66 1.44
N SER A 264 27.32 26.71 0.66
CA SER A 264 25.99 27.22 0.29
C SER A 264 25.05 26.06 0.03
N ALA A 265 23.96 26.01 0.78
CA ALA A 265 22.93 24.98 0.61
C ALA A 265 22.56 24.85 -0.88
N VAL A 266 23.09 23.82 -1.52
CA VAL A 266 22.79 23.55 -2.93
C VAL A 266 21.46 22.83 -2.95
N ASN A 267 20.40 23.57 -3.26
CA ASN A 267 19.12 22.92 -3.51
C ASN A 267 19.28 21.96 -4.72
N PRO A 268 18.96 20.70 -4.56
CA PRO A 268 19.08 19.73 -5.66
C PRO A 268 18.18 20.14 -6.82
N VAL A 269 18.69 19.95 -8.04
CA VAL A 269 17.97 20.40 -9.25
C VAL A 269 16.71 19.58 -9.51
N ASP A 270 16.66 18.34 -9.03
CA ASP A 270 15.58 17.36 -9.21
C ASP A 270 14.59 17.31 -8.02
N SER A 271 14.81 18.11 -6.98
CA SER A 271 13.85 18.24 -5.88
C SER A 271 12.72 19.21 -6.21
N LYS A 272 12.93 20.11 -7.17
CA LYS A 272 11.97 21.17 -7.50
C LYS A 272 10.63 20.60 -8.00
N GLY A 273 9.55 20.95 -7.32
CA GLY A 273 8.21 20.46 -7.61
C GLY A 273 7.93 19.04 -7.10
N HIS A 274 8.89 18.39 -6.49
CA HIS A 274 8.69 17.11 -5.82
C HIS A 274 7.90 17.30 -4.52
N TRP A 275 7.04 16.36 -4.16
CA TRP A 275 6.20 16.46 -2.95
C TRP A 275 7.01 16.63 -1.65
N ALA A 276 8.24 16.13 -1.61
CA ALA A 276 9.16 16.22 -0.48
C ALA A 276 10.19 17.36 -0.60
N GLU A 277 10.05 18.28 -1.56
CA GLU A 277 11.03 19.33 -1.85
C GLU A 277 11.52 20.08 -0.59
N THR A 278 10.57 20.51 0.26
CA THR A 278 10.90 21.27 1.48
C THR A 278 11.80 20.49 2.42
N TRP A 279 11.50 19.24 2.68
CA TRP A 279 12.26 18.38 3.58
C TRP A 279 13.62 17.97 2.99
N ILE A 280 13.68 17.71 1.67
CA ILE A 280 14.94 17.45 0.96
C ILE A 280 15.87 18.63 1.11
N ASN A 281 15.41 19.85 0.81
CA ASN A 281 16.20 21.06 0.91
C ASN A 281 16.67 21.33 2.35
N GLU A 282 15.85 20.98 3.33
CA GLU A 282 16.19 21.08 4.75
C GLU A 282 17.30 20.08 5.13
N MET A 283 17.17 18.82 4.76
CA MET A 283 18.15 17.78 5.10
C MET A 283 19.50 18.02 4.40
N THR A 284 19.48 18.51 3.19
CA THR A 284 20.71 18.89 2.45
C THR A 284 21.38 20.13 3.05
N LYS A 285 20.59 21.12 3.49
CA LYS A 285 21.09 22.31 4.21
C LYS A 285 21.87 21.93 5.47
N TYR A 286 21.39 20.95 6.22
CA TYR A 286 22.08 20.47 7.42
C TYR A 286 23.18 19.43 7.14
N SER A 287 23.47 19.12 5.88
CA SER A 287 24.45 18.11 5.45
C SER A 287 24.18 16.72 6.03
N VAL A 288 22.92 16.42 6.39
CA VAL A 288 22.50 15.11 6.89
C VAL A 288 22.33 14.13 5.72
N LEU A 289 21.82 14.64 4.60
CA LEU A 289 21.71 13.89 3.35
C LEU A 289 22.49 14.59 2.24
N ASP A 290 23.17 13.79 1.42
CA ASP A 290 24.01 14.30 0.34
C ASP A 290 23.26 14.61 -0.94
N VAL A 291 23.82 15.54 -1.66
CA VAL A 291 23.56 15.79 -3.08
C VAL A 291 24.70 15.16 -3.89
N SER A 292 24.36 14.43 -4.93
CA SER A 292 25.33 13.81 -5.82
C SER A 292 26.17 14.86 -6.58
N PRO A 293 27.34 14.52 -7.12
CA PRO A 293 28.20 15.46 -7.85
C PRO A 293 27.52 16.14 -9.05
N ASP A 294 26.50 15.51 -9.63
CA ASP A 294 25.66 16.07 -10.70
C ASP A 294 24.57 17.02 -10.19
N ARG A 295 24.60 17.38 -8.90
CA ARG A 295 23.66 18.26 -8.20
C ARG A 295 22.24 17.71 -8.10
N LYS A 296 22.08 16.38 -8.15
CA LYS A 296 20.79 15.69 -7.96
C LYS A 296 20.71 15.01 -6.61
N PHE A 297 19.49 14.91 -6.09
CA PHE A 297 19.16 14.19 -4.86
C PHE A 297 18.66 12.77 -5.12
N TYR A 298 18.05 12.53 -6.28
CA TYR A 298 17.41 11.28 -6.66
C TYR A 298 16.29 10.87 -5.68
N PRO A 299 15.26 11.70 -5.51
CA PRO A 299 14.24 11.54 -4.46
C PRO A 299 13.51 10.21 -4.49
N ASP A 300 13.24 9.66 -5.68
CA ASP A 300 12.49 8.43 -5.88
C ASP A 300 13.35 7.16 -5.83
N GLU A 301 14.67 7.29 -5.67
CA GLU A 301 15.56 6.13 -5.51
C GLU A 301 15.29 5.41 -4.19
N VAL A 302 15.17 4.07 -4.27
CA VAL A 302 15.03 3.21 -3.10
C VAL A 302 16.34 3.20 -2.33
N ILE A 303 16.29 3.54 -1.05
CA ILE A 303 17.49 3.57 -0.20
C ILE A 303 17.88 2.17 0.28
N SER A 304 19.16 1.87 0.19
CA SER A 304 19.76 0.65 0.75
C SER A 304 20.05 0.80 2.25
N ARG A 305 20.24 -0.33 2.93
CA ARG A 305 20.63 -0.36 4.35
C ARG A 305 22.02 0.31 4.59
N ALA A 306 22.94 0.17 3.63
CA ALA A 306 24.24 0.84 3.70
C ALA A 306 24.10 2.36 3.62
N GLU A 307 23.32 2.87 2.67
CA GLU A 307 23.07 4.32 2.53
C GLU A 307 22.33 4.88 3.74
N TYR A 308 21.36 4.14 4.29
CA TYR A 308 20.70 4.54 5.53
C TYR A 308 21.70 4.63 6.69
N ALA A 309 22.59 3.63 6.86
CA ALA A 309 23.63 3.67 7.89
C ALA A 309 24.57 4.88 7.73
N MET A 310 24.94 5.20 6.49
CA MET A 310 25.76 6.40 6.20
C MET A 310 25.03 7.70 6.57
N ALA A 311 23.74 7.80 6.28
CA ALA A 311 22.92 8.94 6.68
C ALA A 311 22.85 9.06 8.23
N VAL A 312 22.67 7.94 8.93
CA VAL A 312 22.71 7.90 10.40
C VAL A 312 24.08 8.33 10.94
N GLN A 313 25.16 7.82 10.37
CA GLN A 313 26.52 8.23 10.80
C GLN A 313 26.70 9.74 10.68
N ARG A 314 26.36 10.36 9.54
CA ARG A 314 26.45 11.81 9.35
C ARG A 314 25.60 12.57 10.36
N LEU A 315 24.36 12.13 10.56
CA LEU A 315 23.50 12.72 11.58
C LEU A 315 24.17 12.68 12.96
N LEU A 316 24.76 11.54 13.34
CA LEU A 316 25.44 11.39 14.63
C LEU A 316 26.67 12.29 14.72
N VAL A 317 27.49 12.37 13.68
CA VAL A 317 28.66 13.27 13.62
C VAL A 317 28.25 14.72 13.84
N VAL A 318 27.24 15.19 13.11
CA VAL A 318 26.76 16.58 13.23
C VAL A 318 26.12 16.81 14.61
N ALA A 319 25.30 15.87 15.08
CA ALA A 319 24.59 16.01 16.35
C ALA A 319 25.51 15.95 17.57
N THR A 320 26.57 15.14 17.55
CA THR A 320 27.52 15.00 18.67
C THR A 320 28.74 15.90 18.51
N LYS A 321 28.94 16.50 17.34
CA LYS A 321 30.17 17.26 16.97
C LYS A 321 31.45 16.42 17.11
N ASP A 322 31.35 15.11 16.91
CA ASP A 322 32.47 14.17 16.99
C ASP A 322 32.83 13.62 15.59
N PRO A 323 33.81 14.23 14.90
CA PRO A 323 34.26 13.75 13.60
C PRO A 323 34.96 12.39 13.68
N GLY A 324 35.41 11.96 14.87
CA GLY A 324 36.02 10.64 15.07
C GLY A 324 35.05 9.48 14.75
N LEU A 325 33.76 9.75 14.76
CA LEU A 325 32.73 8.74 14.36
C LEU A 325 32.81 8.34 12.87
N GLU A 326 33.42 9.16 12.02
CA GLU A 326 33.59 8.86 10.59
C GLU A 326 34.62 7.76 10.31
N ILE A 327 35.59 7.58 11.24
CA ILE A 327 36.73 6.67 11.06
C ILE A 327 36.88 5.65 12.18
N ARG A 328 35.98 5.60 13.14
CA ARG A 328 36.08 4.85 14.40
C ARG A 328 36.36 3.36 14.22
N TYR A 329 35.84 2.77 13.17
CA TYR A 329 35.97 1.33 12.85
C TYR A 329 36.85 1.10 11.61
N PHE A 330 37.57 2.10 11.15
CA PHE A 330 38.45 1.95 10.01
C PHE A 330 39.60 0.99 10.36
N GLY A 331 39.80 -0.02 9.50
CA GLY A 331 40.84 -1.03 9.72
C GLY A 331 40.48 -2.13 10.74
N GLU A 332 39.23 -2.17 11.22
CA GLU A 332 38.79 -3.27 12.10
C GLU A 332 38.97 -4.64 11.43
N SER A 333 39.50 -5.61 12.17
CA SER A 333 39.70 -6.99 11.67
C SER A 333 39.57 -7.97 12.84
N PRO A 334 38.79 -9.05 12.70
CA PRO A 334 37.94 -9.39 11.57
C PRO A 334 36.70 -8.50 11.45
N SER A 335 35.98 -8.57 10.31
CA SER A 335 34.69 -7.90 10.15
C SER A 335 33.66 -8.37 11.18
N ARG A 336 32.81 -7.47 11.63
CA ARG A 336 31.63 -7.76 12.49
C ARG A 336 30.50 -8.49 11.76
N PHE A 337 30.51 -8.43 10.44
CA PHE A 337 29.43 -8.92 9.59
C PHE A 337 29.93 -10.04 8.70
N SER A 338 29.09 -11.06 8.52
CA SER A 338 29.45 -12.23 7.71
C SER A 338 29.49 -11.92 6.21
N ASP A 339 28.69 -10.93 5.76
CA ASP A 339 28.50 -10.56 4.36
C ASP A 339 29.16 -9.23 3.95
N VAL A 340 29.86 -8.55 4.87
CA VAL A 340 30.47 -7.25 4.60
C VAL A 340 31.95 -7.26 5.00
N PRO A 341 32.90 -7.13 4.06
CA PRO A 341 34.31 -7.00 4.40
C PRO A 341 34.59 -5.65 5.07
N SER A 342 35.59 -5.59 5.94
CA SER A 342 35.98 -4.34 6.63
C SER A 342 36.45 -3.24 5.69
N SER A 343 36.81 -3.59 4.45
CA SER A 343 37.16 -2.64 3.38
C SER A 343 35.96 -2.03 2.65
N HIS A 344 34.75 -2.46 3.00
CA HIS A 344 33.53 -1.91 2.34
C HIS A 344 33.40 -0.42 2.67
N TYR A 345 33.06 0.41 1.66
CA TYR A 345 33.01 1.89 1.78
C TYR A 345 32.10 2.39 2.91
N ALA A 346 31.01 1.67 3.21
CA ALA A 346 30.07 2.01 4.28
C ALA A 346 30.32 1.22 5.58
N TYR A 347 31.42 0.45 5.69
CA TYR A 347 31.67 -0.43 6.84
C TYR A 347 31.62 0.33 8.16
N ASN A 348 32.32 1.47 8.25
CA ASN A 348 32.35 2.27 9.46
C ASN A 348 30.95 2.70 9.92
N ALA A 349 30.09 3.11 8.98
CA ALA A 349 28.71 3.53 9.29
C ALA A 349 27.87 2.36 9.79
N MET A 350 27.99 1.19 9.16
CA MET A 350 27.29 -0.03 9.58
C MET A 350 27.74 -0.51 10.96
N ALA A 351 29.04 -0.52 11.21
CA ALA A 351 29.62 -0.89 12.50
C ALA A 351 29.18 0.08 13.62
N LEU A 352 29.18 1.38 13.34
CA LEU A 352 28.70 2.42 14.27
C LEU A 352 27.22 2.22 14.62
N CYS A 353 26.36 1.96 13.61
CA CYS A 353 24.95 1.71 13.83
C CYS A 353 24.71 0.43 14.63
N ALA A 354 25.48 -0.62 14.38
CA ALA A 354 25.37 -1.89 15.10
C ALA A 354 25.82 -1.75 16.57
N GLU A 355 26.94 -1.10 16.84
CA GLU A 355 27.43 -0.87 18.20
C GLU A 355 26.45 -0.05 19.04
N ARG A 356 25.82 0.95 18.44
CA ARG A 356 24.84 1.81 19.12
C ARG A 356 23.43 1.21 19.20
N GLY A 357 23.22 -0.02 18.68
CA GLY A 357 21.91 -0.66 18.67
C GLY A 357 20.86 0.05 17.79
N ILE A 358 21.33 0.86 16.81
CA ILE A 358 20.45 1.62 15.90
C ILE A 358 20.01 0.74 14.72
N MET A 359 20.95 -0.01 14.15
CA MET A 359 20.69 -1.02 13.13
C MET A 359 21.39 -2.33 13.52
N HIS A 360 20.74 -3.45 13.22
CA HIS A 360 21.25 -4.76 13.61
C HIS A 360 21.57 -5.63 12.39
N ALA A 361 22.61 -6.44 12.50
CA ALA A 361 22.81 -7.60 11.65
C ALA A 361 21.77 -8.68 12.00
N ASP A 362 21.50 -9.58 11.09
CA ASP A 362 20.68 -10.76 11.35
C ASP A 362 21.35 -11.64 12.43
N MET A 363 20.61 -11.98 13.48
CA MET A 363 21.15 -12.66 14.66
C MET A 363 21.57 -14.10 14.38
N ILE A 364 21.05 -14.73 13.32
CA ILE A 364 21.34 -16.11 12.98
C ILE A 364 22.51 -16.19 12.01
N THR A 365 22.48 -15.37 10.96
CA THR A 365 23.48 -15.40 9.88
C THR A 365 24.66 -14.46 10.10
N GLY A 366 24.49 -13.44 10.94
CA GLY A 366 25.46 -12.36 11.11
C GLY A 366 25.52 -11.38 9.94
N ASN A 367 24.59 -11.47 8.98
CA ASN A 367 24.56 -10.64 7.79
C ASN A 367 23.97 -9.25 8.08
N PHE A 368 24.61 -8.20 7.59
CA PHE A 368 24.05 -6.84 7.61
C PHE A 368 23.14 -6.58 6.42
N SER A 369 23.37 -7.24 5.29
CA SER A 369 22.65 -7.07 4.02
C SER A 369 22.71 -5.65 3.49
N PRO A 370 23.91 -5.10 3.16
CA PRO A 370 24.12 -3.68 2.84
C PRO A 370 23.30 -3.18 1.67
N SER A 371 23.08 -3.99 0.64
CA SER A 371 22.30 -3.65 -0.55
C SER A 371 20.78 -3.89 -0.35
N GLY A 372 20.37 -4.44 0.78
CA GLY A 372 18.95 -4.70 1.07
C GLY A 372 18.16 -3.40 1.21
N PRO A 373 16.88 -3.36 0.76
CA PRO A 373 16.02 -2.20 0.97
C PRO A 373 15.65 -2.06 2.44
N VAL A 374 15.23 -0.85 2.83
CA VAL A 374 14.67 -0.57 4.17
C VAL A 374 13.16 -0.41 4.03
N THR A 375 12.39 -1.10 4.88
CA THR A 375 10.93 -0.90 4.95
C THR A 375 10.59 0.34 5.77
N GLY A 376 9.41 0.92 5.56
CA GLY A 376 8.97 2.08 6.34
C GLY A 376 8.91 1.80 7.85
N ALA A 377 8.44 0.61 8.24
CA ALA A 377 8.39 0.20 9.64
C ALA A 377 9.80 0.04 10.24
N ASP A 378 10.76 -0.56 9.50
CA ASP A 378 12.14 -0.69 9.97
C ASP A 378 12.82 0.68 10.04
N ALA A 379 12.57 1.58 9.08
CA ALA A 379 13.07 2.96 9.11
C ALA A 379 12.65 3.71 10.38
N LEU A 380 11.39 3.57 10.78
CA LEU A 380 10.89 4.18 12.00
C LEU A 380 11.52 3.56 13.26
N LEU A 381 11.74 2.24 13.29
CA LEU A 381 12.46 1.60 14.39
C LEU A 381 13.90 2.12 14.51
N ILE A 382 14.58 2.31 13.35
CA ILE A 382 15.92 2.92 13.30
C ILE A 382 15.87 4.34 13.88
N ILE A 383 14.85 5.12 13.54
CA ILE A 383 14.65 6.47 14.12
C ILE A 383 14.54 6.40 15.65
N ARG A 384 13.77 5.45 16.21
CA ARG A 384 13.71 5.27 17.68
C ARG A 384 15.06 4.89 18.28
N GLY A 385 15.86 4.08 17.56
CA GLY A 385 17.25 3.79 17.92
C GLY A 385 18.13 5.05 17.95
N ILE A 386 18.02 5.93 16.95
CA ILE A 386 18.73 7.21 16.90
C ILE A 386 18.32 8.10 18.08
N GLN A 387 17.02 8.25 18.34
CA GLN A 387 16.50 9.04 19.45
C GLN A 387 17.05 8.54 20.79
N SER A 388 17.02 7.23 21.01
CA SER A 388 17.59 6.61 22.20
C SER A 388 19.10 6.85 22.32
N SER A 389 19.85 6.69 21.23
CA SER A 389 21.32 6.91 21.18
C SER A 389 21.69 8.35 21.48
N LEU A 390 20.90 9.32 21.03
CA LEU A 390 21.11 10.74 21.30
C LEU A 390 20.46 11.20 22.62
N ARG A 391 19.81 10.31 23.37
CA ARG A 391 19.05 10.61 24.58
C ARG A 391 18.05 11.75 24.35
N MET A 392 17.42 11.76 23.19
CA MET A 392 16.38 12.73 22.87
C MET A 392 15.10 12.35 23.60
N THR A 393 14.57 13.27 24.39
CA THR A 393 13.23 13.20 24.98
C THR A 393 12.29 14.07 24.15
N PHE A 394 11.09 13.58 23.85
CA PHE A 394 10.05 14.26 23.06
C PHE A 394 8.87 14.63 23.93
#